data_c5503894d91640ec9aa9c0ce1d077983
#
_entry.id   c5503894d91640ec9aa9c0ce1d077983
#
_cell.length_a   1.000
_cell.length_b   1.000
_cell.length_c   1.000
_cell.angle_alpha   90.00
_cell.angle_beta   90.00
_cell.angle_gamma   90.00
#
_symmetry.space_group_name_H-M   'P 1'
#
loop_
_entity.id
_entity.type
_entity.pdbx_description
1 polymer ?
#
loop_
_entity_poly.entity_id
_entity_poly.type
_entity_poly.pdbx_seq_one_letter_code
_entity_poly.pdbx_strand_id
1 'polypeptide(L)'
;MAPSTVLVTGASRFLGGQLAARLAADPSIDRVLGMDAAPPNPELRRQLGRTEFVRADLRSPLIANVISRARVDTVVHTSLSAHPPGSLRGPSSTLAQTNVIGTMQLLAACQSAATVTRLIVKSTAAVYGASPRDPAVFMETDQPSGTPASAYARDVGEIEGYVRGFARRREDVAVTVVRFSNVIGPRIQTPLTRYLSLPVVPTVLGRDERLQLLHEEDALAVLEQAVRERLPGVFNVAGSGVLLLSQAIRRAGRIPLTLPTPAITALGWLAHGTGLAGSCPEPAGLLHIGRVMDTTRLRTVFGFEPRWTTLQAFDDWVRGQAVRPVCDPRWLVAAERRVLALAAQLR
;
A
#
# COMPACT_ATOMS: atom_id res chain seq x y z
N MET A 1 -5.98 19.30 20.42
CA MET A 1 -5.94 18.33 21.53
C MET A 1 -5.39 17.01 21.00
N ALA A 2 -4.55 16.34 21.77
CA ALA A 2 -4.11 14.97 21.46
C ALA A 2 -5.33 14.03 21.41
N PRO A 3 -5.31 12.96 20.59
CA PRO A 3 -6.38 11.98 20.58
C PRO A 3 -6.40 11.20 21.91
N SER A 4 -7.60 10.99 22.49
CA SER A 4 -7.77 10.21 23.71
C SER A 4 -7.96 8.74 23.43
N THR A 5 -8.82 8.41 22.45
CA THR A 5 -9.13 7.02 22.11
C THR A 5 -9.03 6.79 20.60
N VAL A 6 -8.03 6.02 20.19
CA VAL A 6 -7.74 5.72 18.78
C VAL A 6 -8.19 4.33 18.41
N LEU A 7 -8.94 4.18 17.31
CA LEU A 7 -9.28 2.91 16.69
C LEU A 7 -8.45 2.72 15.42
N VAL A 8 -7.66 1.65 15.36
CA VAL A 8 -6.90 1.25 14.17
C VAL A 8 -7.53 -0.01 13.57
N THR A 9 -8.06 0.08 12.35
CA THR A 9 -8.56 -1.09 11.61
C THR A 9 -7.44 -1.74 10.80
N GLY A 10 -7.51 -3.06 10.58
CA GLY A 10 -6.43 -3.81 9.94
C GLY A 10 -5.26 -4.10 10.87
N ALA A 11 -5.52 -4.16 12.19
CA ALA A 11 -4.51 -4.33 13.22
C ALA A 11 -3.81 -5.70 13.23
N SER A 12 -4.30 -6.69 12.48
CA SER A 12 -3.63 -7.97 12.26
C SER A 12 -2.62 -7.94 11.10
N ARG A 13 -2.56 -6.83 10.37
CA ARG A 13 -1.63 -6.62 9.27
C ARG A 13 -0.45 -5.77 9.73
N PHE A 14 0.64 -5.83 8.97
CA PHE A 14 1.88 -5.15 9.33
C PHE A 14 1.67 -3.66 9.67
N LEU A 15 1.16 -2.84 8.73
CA LEU A 15 1.04 -1.39 8.96
C LEU A 15 0.07 -1.06 10.10
N GLY A 16 -1.13 -1.68 10.11
CA GLY A 16 -2.11 -1.41 11.17
C GLY A 16 -1.65 -1.87 12.54
N GLY A 17 -1.04 -3.05 12.63
CA GLY A 17 -0.54 -3.58 13.89
C GLY A 17 0.67 -2.82 14.43
N GLN A 18 1.65 -2.48 13.56
CA GLN A 18 2.80 -1.67 13.97
C GLN A 18 2.37 -0.25 14.40
N LEU A 19 1.42 0.35 13.67
CA LEU A 19 0.87 1.63 14.06
C LEU A 19 0.18 1.55 15.43
N ALA A 20 -0.68 0.55 15.64
CA ALA A 20 -1.36 0.36 16.92
C ALA A 20 -0.38 0.19 18.07
N ALA A 21 0.70 -0.59 17.86
CA ALA A 21 1.76 -0.78 18.84
C ALA A 21 2.49 0.54 19.19
N ARG A 22 2.83 1.35 18.18
CA ARG A 22 3.51 2.64 18.37
C ARG A 22 2.62 3.65 19.09
N LEU A 23 1.34 3.73 18.71
CA LEU A 23 0.37 4.59 19.37
C LEU A 23 0.12 4.14 20.82
N ALA A 24 0.10 2.82 21.07
CA ALA A 24 -0.01 2.29 22.43
C ALA A 24 1.23 2.58 23.29
N ALA A 25 2.40 2.76 22.70
CA ALA A 25 3.60 3.18 23.42
C ALA A 25 3.63 4.68 23.75
N ASP A 26 2.81 5.50 23.10
CA ASP A 26 2.71 6.95 23.33
C ASP A 26 1.87 7.25 24.58
N PRO A 27 2.45 7.83 25.64
CA PRO A 27 1.72 8.13 26.87
C PRO A 27 0.67 9.24 26.71
N SER A 28 0.72 10.02 25.64
CA SER A 28 -0.27 11.07 25.34
C SER A 28 -1.59 10.53 24.81
N ILE A 29 -1.65 9.23 24.45
CA ILE A 29 -2.84 8.54 23.96
C ILE A 29 -3.36 7.62 25.06
N ASP A 30 -4.57 7.88 25.57
CA ASP A 30 -5.12 7.14 26.71
C ASP A 30 -5.42 5.69 26.35
N ARG A 31 -6.01 5.47 25.15
CA ARG A 31 -6.52 4.17 24.74
C ARG A 31 -6.33 3.89 23.25
N VAL A 32 -5.85 2.70 22.91
CA VAL A 32 -5.70 2.25 21.52
C VAL A 32 -6.45 0.93 21.33
N LEU A 33 -7.41 0.94 20.40
CA LEU A 33 -8.12 -0.26 19.96
C LEU A 33 -7.58 -0.71 18.61
N GLY A 34 -7.17 -1.96 18.49
CA GLY A 34 -6.81 -2.59 17.23
C GLY A 34 -7.93 -3.53 16.77
N MET A 35 -8.48 -3.33 15.58
CA MET A 35 -9.59 -4.15 15.06
C MET A 35 -9.21 -4.88 13.78
N ASP A 36 -9.55 -6.17 13.72
CA ASP A 36 -9.47 -6.99 12.50
C ASP A 36 -10.38 -8.22 12.62
N ALA A 37 -10.75 -8.83 11.47
CA ALA A 37 -11.54 -10.06 11.42
C ALA A 37 -10.73 -11.29 11.87
N ALA A 38 -9.44 -11.33 11.57
CA ALA A 38 -8.50 -12.37 11.99
C ALA A 38 -7.62 -11.88 13.15
N PRO A 39 -7.22 -12.74 14.08
CA PRO A 39 -6.28 -12.37 15.12
C PRO A 39 -4.88 -12.09 14.52
N PRO A 40 -4.08 -11.19 15.15
CA PRO A 40 -2.71 -10.98 14.76
C PRO A 40 -1.88 -12.25 14.96
N ASN A 41 -0.82 -12.42 14.17
CA ASN A 41 0.12 -13.51 14.36
C ASN A 41 0.82 -13.38 15.73
N PRO A 42 1.44 -14.47 16.26
CA PRO A 42 2.04 -14.46 17.60
C PRO A 42 3.13 -13.40 17.79
N GLU A 43 3.88 -13.10 16.75
CA GLU A 43 4.94 -12.09 16.81
C GLU A 43 4.36 -10.67 16.93
N LEU A 44 3.44 -10.31 16.04
CA LEU A 44 2.75 -9.02 16.09
C LEU A 44 1.95 -8.86 17.40
N ARG A 45 1.30 -9.94 17.87
CA ARG A 45 0.56 -9.93 19.13
C ARG A 45 1.43 -9.55 20.33
N ARG A 46 2.68 -10.01 20.37
CA ARG A 46 3.65 -9.62 21.42
C ARG A 46 4.04 -8.14 21.34
N GLN A 47 4.02 -7.56 20.14
CA GLN A 47 4.41 -6.17 19.90
C GLN A 47 3.28 -5.18 20.19
N LEU A 48 2.01 -5.61 20.19
CA LEU A 48 0.84 -4.73 20.37
C LEU A 48 0.81 -3.98 21.71
N GLY A 49 1.57 -4.43 22.73
CA GLY A 49 1.66 -3.77 24.04
C GLY A 49 0.29 -3.64 24.70
N ARG A 50 -0.10 -2.40 25.10
CA ARG A 50 -1.40 -2.10 25.72
C ARG A 50 -2.56 -1.93 24.73
N THR A 51 -2.38 -2.25 23.43
CA THR A 51 -3.46 -2.21 22.45
C THR A 51 -4.53 -3.24 22.80
N GLU A 52 -5.77 -2.78 22.92
CA GLU A 52 -6.93 -3.65 23.09
C GLU A 52 -7.34 -4.23 21.74
N PHE A 53 -7.15 -5.52 21.53
CA PHE A 53 -7.52 -6.15 20.28
C PHE A 53 -8.99 -6.57 20.26
N VAL A 54 -9.74 -6.02 19.30
CA VAL A 54 -11.15 -6.33 19.05
C VAL A 54 -11.27 -7.18 17.79
N ARG A 55 -11.67 -8.44 17.95
CA ARG A 55 -11.95 -9.29 16.79
C ARG A 55 -13.34 -8.96 16.24
N ALA A 56 -13.38 -8.24 15.12
CA ALA A 56 -14.62 -7.88 14.43
C ALA A 56 -14.40 -7.76 12.93
N ASP A 57 -15.38 -8.20 12.16
CA ASP A 57 -15.43 -8.01 10.71
C ASP A 57 -15.97 -6.61 10.42
N LEU A 58 -15.24 -5.82 9.61
CA LEU A 58 -15.65 -4.48 9.21
C LEU A 58 -17.01 -4.42 8.49
N ARG A 59 -17.46 -5.54 7.93
CA ARG A 59 -18.78 -5.65 7.30
C ARG A 59 -19.91 -5.78 8.32
N SER A 60 -19.59 -6.02 9.57
CA SER A 60 -20.58 -6.18 10.63
C SER A 60 -21.03 -4.81 11.17
N PRO A 61 -22.36 -4.60 11.37
CA PRO A 61 -22.85 -3.36 12.01
C PRO A 61 -22.41 -3.21 13.47
N LEU A 62 -21.80 -4.24 14.08
CA LEU A 62 -21.24 -4.19 15.44
C LEU A 62 -20.14 -3.12 15.61
N ILE A 63 -19.53 -2.65 14.51
CA ILE A 63 -18.55 -1.57 14.52
C ILE A 63 -19.10 -0.31 15.20
N ALA A 64 -20.36 0.04 14.94
CA ALA A 64 -21.00 1.20 15.55
C ALA A 64 -20.98 1.10 17.09
N ASN A 65 -21.25 -0.10 17.61
CA ASN A 65 -21.20 -0.37 19.06
C ASN A 65 -19.78 -0.22 19.63
N VAL A 66 -18.77 -0.68 18.89
CA VAL A 66 -17.36 -0.55 19.32
C VAL A 66 -16.97 0.93 19.40
N ILE A 67 -17.23 1.72 18.35
CA ILE A 67 -16.91 3.14 18.29
C ILE A 67 -17.63 3.90 19.40
N SER A 68 -18.94 3.67 19.57
CA SER A 68 -19.76 4.38 20.55
C SER A 68 -19.36 4.03 22.00
N ARG A 69 -19.29 2.72 22.34
CA ARG A 69 -18.97 2.27 23.71
C ARG A 69 -17.56 2.67 24.15
N ALA A 70 -16.59 2.59 23.26
CA ALA A 70 -15.23 2.99 23.54
C ALA A 70 -15.01 4.50 23.47
N ARG A 71 -16.04 5.29 23.04
CA ARG A 71 -15.96 6.74 22.83
C ARG A 71 -14.76 7.12 21.94
N VAL A 72 -14.61 6.40 20.84
CA VAL A 72 -13.53 6.64 19.87
C VAL A 72 -13.61 8.07 19.33
N ASP A 73 -12.52 8.81 19.39
CA ASP A 73 -12.40 10.15 18.81
C ASP A 73 -11.61 10.18 17.49
N THR A 74 -10.73 9.21 17.30
CA THR A 74 -9.86 9.13 16.13
C THR A 74 -9.92 7.73 15.51
N VAL A 75 -10.21 7.64 14.23
CA VAL A 75 -10.26 6.39 13.47
C VAL A 75 -9.18 6.37 12.42
N VAL A 76 -8.34 5.32 12.41
CA VAL A 76 -7.33 5.07 11.37
C VAL A 76 -7.70 3.82 10.58
N HIS A 77 -8.11 4.01 9.35
CA HIS A 77 -8.52 2.95 8.45
C HIS A 77 -7.35 2.47 7.58
N THR A 78 -6.72 1.34 7.98
CA THR A 78 -5.60 0.73 7.23
C THR A 78 -5.93 -0.62 6.59
N SER A 79 -7.17 -1.11 6.70
CA SER A 79 -7.56 -2.46 6.26
C SER A 79 -7.61 -2.63 4.74
N LEU A 80 -7.50 -1.58 3.94
CA LEU A 80 -7.53 -1.69 2.48
C LEU A 80 -6.38 -2.56 1.98
N SER A 81 -6.72 -3.61 1.29
CA SER A 81 -5.76 -4.62 0.82
C SER A 81 -6.09 -5.10 -0.58
N ALA A 82 -5.03 -5.37 -1.35
CA ALA A 82 -5.13 -6.05 -2.63
C ALA A 82 -5.32 -7.57 -2.51
N HIS A 83 -5.17 -8.13 -1.30
CA HIS A 83 -5.28 -9.58 -1.06
C HIS A 83 -5.97 -9.88 0.27
N PRO A 84 -6.81 -10.95 0.36
CA PRO A 84 -7.41 -11.37 1.62
C PRO A 84 -6.36 -11.85 2.61
N PRO A 85 -6.58 -11.66 3.93
CA PRO A 85 -5.72 -12.24 4.95
C PRO A 85 -5.74 -13.77 4.85
N GLY A 86 -4.55 -14.39 4.79
CA GLY A 86 -4.41 -15.86 4.85
C GLY A 86 -4.89 -16.64 3.63
N SER A 87 -5.32 -16.01 2.55
CA SER A 87 -5.80 -16.67 1.34
C SER A 87 -4.91 -16.37 0.14
N LEU A 88 -4.29 -17.43 -0.38
CA LEU A 88 -3.68 -17.43 -1.72
C LEU A 88 -4.76 -17.60 -2.82
N ARG A 89 -6.03 -17.87 -2.46
CA ARG A 89 -7.13 -18.28 -3.36
C ARG A 89 -8.49 -17.76 -2.88
N GLY A 90 -8.71 -16.47 -2.79
CA GLY A 90 -10.07 -15.92 -2.63
C GLY A 90 -10.59 -15.37 -3.95
N PRO A 91 -11.88 -15.55 -4.31
CA PRO A 91 -12.46 -14.88 -5.46
C PRO A 91 -12.35 -13.36 -5.29
N SER A 92 -12.07 -12.63 -6.37
CA SER A 92 -11.95 -11.16 -6.36
C SER A 92 -13.21 -10.46 -5.80
N SER A 93 -14.37 -11.08 -5.94
CA SER A 93 -15.63 -10.60 -5.35
C SER A 93 -15.61 -10.49 -3.82
N THR A 94 -14.92 -11.40 -3.12
CA THR A 94 -14.81 -11.37 -1.65
C THR A 94 -13.94 -10.21 -1.17
N LEU A 95 -12.93 -9.82 -1.96
CA LEU A 95 -12.05 -8.68 -1.65
C LEU A 95 -12.76 -7.34 -1.80
N ALA A 96 -13.44 -7.15 -2.94
CA ALA A 96 -14.25 -5.97 -3.19
C ALA A 96 -15.29 -5.80 -2.07
N GLN A 97 -15.98 -6.87 -1.69
CA GLN A 97 -16.93 -6.85 -0.59
C GLN A 97 -16.27 -6.47 0.74
N THR A 98 -15.10 -7.00 1.05
CA THR A 98 -14.40 -6.68 2.30
C THR A 98 -13.89 -5.24 2.32
N ASN A 99 -13.33 -4.76 1.22
CA ASN A 99 -12.79 -3.41 1.14
C ASN A 99 -13.92 -2.35 1.10
N VAL A 100 -14.85 -2.49 0.15
CA VAL A 100 -15.88 -1.47 -0.11
C VAL A 100 -16.97 -1.50 0.98
N ILE A 101 -17.59 -2.66 1.23
CA ILE A 101 -18.68 -2.78 2.21
C ILE A 101 -18.14 -2.51 3.62
N GLY A 102 -16.94 -3.03 3.96
CA GLY A 102 -16.33 -2.78 5.26
C GLY A 102 -16.06 -1.30 5.49
N THR A 103 -15.58 -0.57 4.46
CA THR A 103 -15.38 0.87 4.57
C THR A 103 -16.70 1.62 4.69
N MET A 104 -17.74 1.25 3.92
CA MET A 104 -19.06 1.85 4.04
C MET A 104 -19.64 1.70 5.45
N GLN A 105 -19.54 0.52 6.05
CA GLN A 105 -20.01 0.27 7.42
C GLN A 105 -19.22 1.08 8.44
N LEU A 106 -17.90 1.17 8.28
CA LEU A 106 -17.06 2.02 9.13
C LEU A 106 -17.45 3.49 9.05
N LEU A 107 -17.65 4.02 7.82
CA LEU A 107 -18.07 5.40 7.61
C LEU A 107 -19.48 5.66 8.18
N ALA A 108 -20.42 4.73 8.04
CA ALA A 108 -21.74 4.82 8.65
C ALA A 108 -21.67 4.87 10.18
N ALA A 109 -20.81 4.04 10.78
CA ALA A 109 -20.56 4.05 12.22
C ALA A 109 -19.93 5.39 12.69
N CYS A 110 -18.97 5.92 11.92
CA CYS A 110 -18.40 7.25 12.19
C CYS A 110 -19.42 8.38 11.99
N GLN A 111 -20.34 8.24 11.04
CA GLN A 111 -21.40 9.24 10.77
C GLN A 111 -22.32 9.42 11.97
N SER A 112 -22.66 8.33 12.67
CA SER A 112 -23.55 8.36 13.85
C SER A 112 -22.84 8.64 15.17
N ALA A 113 -21.51 8.57 15.21
CA ALA A 113 -20.73 8.78 16.44
C ALA A 113 -20.27 10.24 16.56
N ALA A 114 -20.91 11.01 17.47
CA ALA A 114 -20.56 12.41 17.74
C ALA A 114 -19.13 12.56 18.34
N THR A 115 -18.58 11.49 18.93
CA THR A 115 -17.22 11.51 19.52
C THR A 115 -16.13 11.53 18.47
N VAL A 116 -16.37 11.02 17.24
CA VAL A 116 -15.38 10.96 16.17
C VAL A 116 -15.13 12.36 15.62
N THR A 117 -13.90 12.82 15.76
CA THR A 117 -13.42 14.14 15.29
C THR A 117 -12.34 14.03 14.22
N ARG A 118 -11.74 12.84 14.06
CA ARG A 118 -10.68 12.57 13.06
C ARG A 118 -10.88 11.22 12.39
N LEU A 119 -10.71 11.22 11.08
CA LEU A 119 -10.70 10.00 10.25
C LEU A 119 -9.49 10.02 9.33
N ILE A 120 -8.58 9.08 9.53
CA ILE A 120 -7.42 8.88 8.68
C ILE A 120 -7.65 7.64 7.81
N VAL A 121 -7.53 7.77 6.49
CA VAL A 121 -7.72 6.68 5.54
C VAL A 121 -6.43 6.44 4.78
N LYS A 122 -5.84 5.27 4.97
CA LYS A 122 -4.73 4.82 4.14
C LYS A 122 -5.28 4.38 2.78
N SER A 123 -4.98 5.16 1.74
CA SER A 123 -5.26 4.87 0.35
C SER A 123 -3.98 4.44 -0.39
N THR A 124 -4.01 4.39 -1.71
CA THR A 124 -2.88 3.96 -2.53
C THR A 124 -2.87 4.67 -3.87
N ALA A 125 -1.68 4.78 -4.48
CA ALA A 125 -1.50 5.28 -5.84
C ALA A 125 -2.30 4.50 -6.91
N ALA A 126 -2.85 3.32 -6.58
CA ALA A 126 -3.71 2.57 -7.49
C ALA A 126 -4.96 3.35 -7.92
N VAL A 127 -5.41 4.33 -7.13
CA VAL A 127 -6.55 5.21 -7.45
C VAL A 127 -6.36 5.95 -8.78
N TYR A 128 -5.13 6.24 -9.18
CA TYR A 128 -4.85 6.98 -10.41
C TYR A 128 -5.02 6.15 -11.69
N GLY A 129 -5.22 4.84 -11.57
CA GLY A 129 -5.30 3.99 -12.75
C GLY A 129 -3.94 3.68 -13.38
N ALA A 130 -3.92 3.25 -14.63
CA ALA A 130 -2.73 3.09 -15.45
C ALA A 130 -3.14 3.06 -16.93
N SER A 131 -3.02 4.18 -17.58
CA SER A 131 -3.36 4.39 -18.98
C SER A 131 -2.14 4.96 -19.70
N PRO A 132 -1.93 4.67 -20.98
CA PRO A 132 -0.91 5.34 -21.79
C PRO A 132 -1.11 6.86 -21.90
N ARG A 133 -2.30 7.35 -21.55
CA ARG A 133 -2.65 8.80 -21.57
C ARG A 133 -2.45 9.47 -20.21
N ASP A 134 -2.04 8.72 -19.20
CA ASP A 134 -1.84 9.26 -17.87
C ASP A 134 -0.64 10.20 -17.82
N PRO A 135 -0.65 11.20 -16.92
CA PRO A 135 0.47 12.12 -16.76
C PRO A 135 1.74 11.37 -16.30
N ALA A 136 2.89 11.96 -16.59
CA ALA A 136 4.18 11.40 -16.15
C ALA A 136 4.33 11.41 -14.63
N VAL A 137 3.68 12.35 -13.95
CA VAL A 137 3.65 12.53 -12.49
C VAL A 137 2.22 12.88 -12.10
N PHE A 138 1.66 12.17 -11.12
CA PHE A 138 0.30 12.37 -10.63
C PHE A 138 0.24 13.36 -9.48
N MET A 139 -0.65 14.32 -9.57
CA MET A 139 -1.04 15.22 -8.48
C MET A 139 -2.28 14.70 -7.75
N GLU A 140 -2.53 15.16 -6.52
CA GLU A 140 -3.71 14.74 -5.74
C GLU A 140 -5.05 15.09 -6.40
N THR A 141 -5.06 16.07 -7.27
CA THR A 141 -6.23 16.52 -8.06
C THR A 141 -6.53 15.65 -9.26
N ASP A 142 -5.57 14.83 -9.70
CA ASP A 142 -5.72 14.03 -10.90
C ASP A 142 -6.74 12.90 -10.71
N GLN A 143 -7.49 12.67 -11.77
CA GLN A 143 -8.46 11.58 -11.89
C GLN A 143 -7.94 10.54 -12.89
N PRO A 144 -8.30 9.26 -12.74
CA PRO A 144 -7.91 8.24 -13.72
C PRO A 144 -8.44 8.60 -15.12
N SER A 145 -7.58 8.52 -16.15
CA SER A 145 -7.92 8.88 -17.54
C SER A 145 -8.80 7.83 -18.26
N GLY A 146 -9.24 6.79 -17.56
CA GLY A 146 -10.06 5.72 -18.13
C GLY A 146 -10.56 4.74 -17.08
N THR A 147 -11.17 3.65 -17.56
CA THR A 147 -11.62 2.57 -16.68
C THR A 147 -10.43 1.98 -15.92
N PRO A 148 -10.50 1.90 -14.58
CA PRO A 148 -9.40 1.32 -13.79
C PRO A 148 -9.08 -0.10 -14.26
N ALA A 149 -7.83 -0.36 -14.56
CA ALA A 149 -7.39 -1.60 -15.18
C ALA A 149 -7.40 -2.81 -14.21
N SER A 150 -7.59 -2.60 -12.91
CA SER A 150 -7.73 -3.67 -11.93
C SER A 150 -8.95 -3.48 -11.05
N ALA A 151 -9.52 -4.59 -10.56
CA ALA A 151 -10.62 -4.56 -9.60
C ALA A 151 -10.23 -3.77 -8.36
N TYR A 152 -9.01 -3.97 -7.86
CA TYR A 152 -8.49 -3.23 -6.70
C TYR A 152 -8.45 -1.72 -6.92
N ALA A 153 -8.02 -1.25 -8.09
CA ALA A 153 -8.02 0.19 -8.40
C ALA A 153 -9.44 0.79 -8.42
N ARG A 154 -10.42 0.02 -8.92
CA ARG A 154 -11.84 0.41 -8.87
C ARG A 154 -12.35 0.52 -7.45
N ASP A 155 -12.08 -0.51 -6.62
CA ASP A 155 -12.49 -0.54 -5.21
C ASP A 155 -11.93 0.68 -4.46
N VAL A 156 -10.64 1.01 -4.65
CA VAL A 156 -9.99 2.15 -4.00
C VAL A 156 -10.62 3.48 -4.45
N GLY A 157 -10.90 3.63 -5.75
CA GLY A 157 -11.57 4.82 -6.30
C GLY A 157 -12.97 5.00 -5.72
N GLU A 158 -13.74 3.92 -5.60
CA GLU A 158 -15.07 3.90 -5.00
C GLU A 158 -15.02 4.27 -3.52
N ILE A 159 -14.10 3.67 -2.77
CA ILE A 159 -13.87 3.97 -1.35
C ILE A 159 -13.54 5.44 -1.14
N GLU A 160 -12.61 6.02 -1.92
CA GLU A 160 -12.34 7.45 -1.81
C GLU A 160 -13.54 8.32 -2.17
N GLY A 161 -14.42 7.84 -3.06
CA GLY A 161 -15.72 8.47 -3.33
C GLY A 161 -16.61 8.52 -2.09
N TYR A 162 -16.74 7.41 -1.35
CA TYR A 162 -17.48 7.36 -0.09
C TYR A 162 -16.84 8.23 0.99
N VAL A 163 -15.52 8.23 1.10
CA VAL A 163 -14.78 9.08 2.06
C VAL A 163 -15.01 10.57 1.77
N ARG A 164 -14.97 10.98 0.50
CA ARG A 164 -15.32 12.36 0.09
C ARG A 164 -16.77 12.71 0.43
N GLY A 165 -17.71 11.78 0.20
CA GLY A 165 -19.11 11.95 0.59
C GLY A 165 -19.29 12.09 2.10
N PHE A 166 -18.56 11.33 2.90
CA PHE A 166 -18.53 11.44 4.36
C PHE A 166 -17.99 12.80 4.80
N ALA A 167 -16.84 13.24 4.25
CA ALA A 167 -16.23 14.51 4.61
C ALA A 167 -17.15 15.72 4.37
N ARG A 168 -17.98 15.67 3.31
CA ARG A 168 -18.99 16.73 3.04
C ARG A 168 -20.14 16.73 4.04
N ARG A 169 -20.51 15.59 4.61
CA ARG A 169 -21.61 15.47 5.58
C ARG A 169 -21.18 15.71 7.02
N ARG A 170 -19.90 15.48 7.34
CA ARG A 170 -19.29 15.62 8.65
C ARG A 170 -18.12 16.60 8.57
N GLU A 171 -18.43 17.87 8.31
CA GLU A 171 -17.44 18.96 8.24
C GLU A 171 -16.71 19.21 9.56
N ASP A 172 -17.31 18.76 10.66
CA ASP A 172 -16.71 18.76 12.00
C ASP A 172 -15.57 17.74 12.15
N VAL A 173 -15.54 16.69 11.31
CA VAL A 173 -14.52 15.64 11.31
C VAL A 173 -13.37 16.00 10.38
N ALA A 174 -12.15 16.04 10.88
CA ALA A 174 -10.96 16.17 10.04
C ALA A 174 -10.69 14.84 9.32
N VAL A 175 -10.92 14.83 8.00
CA VAL A 175 -10.68 13.64 7.15
C VAL A 175 -9.36 13.78 6.42
N THR A 176 -8.43 12.87 6.69
CA THR A 176 -7.10 12.80 6.06
C THR A 176 -7.02 11.54 5.21
N VAL A 177 -6.73 11.68 3.91
CA VAL A 177 -6.49 10.56 3.01
C VAL A 177 -5.02 10.55 2.60
N VAL A 178 -4.30 9.49 2.90
CA VAL A 178 -2.91 9.31 2.51
C VAL A 178 -2.80 8.26 1.40
N ARG A 179 -2.45 8.69 0.18
CA ARG A 179 -2.25 7.84 -0.98
C ARG A 179 -0.81 7.35 -1.00
N PHE A 180 -0.58 6.15 -0.53
CA PHE A 180 0.77 5.57 -0.50
C PHE A 180 1.19 5.07 -1.87
N SER A 181 2.44 5.34 -2.26
CA SER A 181 3.14 4.58 -3.29
C SER A 181 3.37 3.13 -2.81
N ASN A 182 4.06 2.32 -3.61
CA ASN A 182 4.37 0.95 -3.19
C ASN A 182 5.23 0.97 -1.92
N VAL A 183 4.67 0.47 -0.82
CA VAL A 183 5.41 0.36 0.44
C VAL A 183 6.37 -0.82 0.37
N ILE A 184 7.62 -0.59 0.78
CA ILE A 184 8.71 -1.56 0.80
C ILE A 184 9.51 -1.44 2.09
N GLY A 185 10.13 -2.53 2.51
CA GLY A 185 10.98 -2.57 3.70
C GLY A 185 11.28 -4.00 4.12
N PRO A 186 12.19 -4.20 5.07
CA PRO A 186 12.66 -5.52 5.48
C PRO A 186 11.56 -6.40 6.12
N ARG A 187 10.54 -5.80 6.73
CA ARG A 187 9.50 -6.54 7.47
C ARG A 187 8.19 -6.65 6.73
N ILE A 188 7.89 -5.71 5.82
CA ILE A 188 6.61 -5.71 5.09
C ILE A 188 6.66 -6.63 3.87
N GLN A 189 5.60 -7.44 3.70
CA GLN A 189 5.39 -8.24 2.51
C GLN A 189 4.25 -7.66 1.67
N THR A 190 4.57 -7.26 0.45
CA THR A 190 3.63 -6.71 -0.54
C THR A 190 3.66 -7.53 -1.83
N PRO A 191 2.67 -7.36 -2.73
CA PRO A 191 2.75 -7.97 -4.06
C PRO A 191 4.04 -7.62 -4.81
N LEU A 192 4.50 -6.37 -4.70
CA LEU A 192 5.74 -5.93 -5.33
C LEU A 192 6.97 -6.64 -4.75
N THR A 193 7.07 -6.76 -3.42
CA THR A 193 8.22 -7.44 -2.79
C THR A 193 8.26 -8.92 -3.14
N ARG A 194 7.10 -9.60 -3.22
CA ARG A 194 7.01 -10.99 -3.68
C ARG A 194 7.46 -11.15 -5.13
N TYR A 195 6.99 -10.26 -6.01
CA TYR A 195 7.37 -10.25 -7.41
C TYR A 195 8.88 -10.06 -7.60
N LEU A 196 9.48 -9.09 -6.92
CA LEU A 196 10.92 -8.82 -6.96
C LEU A 196 11.76 -9.89 -6.25
N SER A 197 11.14 -10.74 -5.43
CA SER A 197 11.81 -11.89 -4.79
C SER A 197 11.91 -13.11 -5.71
N LEU A 198 11.19 -13.14 -6.84
CA LEU A 198 11.30 -14.24 -7.80
C LEU A 198 12.73 -14.36 -8.34
N PRO A 199 13.28 -15.57 -8.48
CA PRO A 199 14.61 -15.79 -9.08
C PRO A 199 14.69 -15.23 -10.50
N VAL A 200 13.63 -15.46 -11.29
CA VAL A 200 13.43 -14.97 -12.65
C VAL A 200 12.20 -14.06 -12.62
N VAL A 201 12.38 -12.79 -12.95
CA VAL A 201 11.34 -11.78 -12.90
C VAL A 201 10.80 -11.51 -14.30
N PRO A 202 9.54 -11.86 -14.60
CA PRO A 202 8.96 -11.61 -15.93
C PRO A 202 8.73 -10.11 -16.14
N THR A 203 9.19 -9.57 -17.27
CA THR A 203 9.03 -8.17 -17.66
C THR A 203 8.36 -8.05 -19.02
N VAL A 204 7.72 -6.90 -19.28
CA VAL A 204 7.04 -6.65 -20.56
C VAL A 204 8.01 -6.07 -21.57
N LEU A 205 8.08 -6.68 -22.76
CA LEU A 205 8.91 -6.18 -23.86
C LEU A 205 8.50 -4.75 -24.25
N GLY A 206 9.49 -3.86 -24.34
CA GLY A 206 9.30 -2.46 -24.71
C GLY A 206 8.79 -1.57 -23.58
N ARG A 207 8.73 -2.07 -22.33
CA ARG A 207 8.35 -1.29 -21.14
C ARG A 207 9.37 -1.45 -20.04
N ASP A 208 9.69 -0.33 -19.40
CA ASP A 208 10.52 -0.28 -18.19
C ASP A 208 9.84 0.65 -17.17
N GLU A 209 9.10 0.03 -16.25
CA GLU A 209 8.22 0.74 -15.34
C GLU A 209 9.00 1.58 -14.33
N ARG A 210 8.51 2.80 -14.08
CA ARG A 210 9.09 3.73 -13.11
C ARG A 210 8.54 3.44 -11.72
N LEU A 211 9.39 2.94 -10.83
CA LEU A 211 9.04 2.66 -9.44
C LEU A 211 9.32 3.88 -8.57
N GLN A 212 8.32 4.34 -7.84
CA GLN A 212 8.48 5.21 -6.70
C GLN A 212 8.03 4.46 -5.46
N LEU A 213 8.88 4.41 -4.45
CA LEU A 213 8.72 3.55 -3.28
C LEU A 213 8.59 4.39 -2.01
N LEU A 214 7.89 3.85 -1.03
CA LEU A 214 7.79 4.40 0.31
C LEU A 214 8.35 3.39 1.30
N HIS A 215 9.29 3.80 2.13
CA HIS A 215 9.81 2.92 3.17
C HIS A 215 8.74 2.65 4.24
N GLU A 216 8.72 1.43 4.79
CA GLU A 216 7.73 1.03 5.81
C GLU A 216 7.77 1.91 7.05
N GLU A 217 8.94 2.43 7.43
CA GLU A 217 9.09 3.34 8.56
C GLU A 217 8.50 4.72 8.28
N ASP A 218 8.69 5.26 7.05
CA ASP A 218 8.08 6.52 6.64
C ASP A 218 6.56 6.40 6.52
N ALA A 219 6.06 5.22 6.04
CA ALA A 219 4.63 4.96 6.00
C ALA A 219 3.99 4.99 7.39
N LEU A 220 4.67 4.42 8.39
CA LEU A 220 4.22 4.46 9.79
C LEU A 220 4.31 5.88 10.36
N ALA A 221 5.40 6.60 10.11
CA ALA A 221 5.60 7.95 10.63
C ALA A 221 4.54 8.94 10.09
N VAL A 222 4.17 8.86 8.81
CA VAL A 222 3.07 9.66 8.23
C VAL A 222 1.73 9.36 8.92
N LEU A 223 1.42 8.08 9.16
CA LEU A 223 0.19 7.71 9.86
C LEU A 223 0.19 8.20 11.31
N GLU A 224 1.32 8.09 12.02
CA GLU A 224 1.47 8.62 13.38
C GLU A 224 1.26 10.13 13.41
N GLN A 225 1.87 10.89 12.49
CA GLN A 225 1.69 12.34 12.41
C GLN A 225 0.23 12.68 12.09
N ALA A 226 -0.44 11.99 11.16
CA ALA A 226 -1.85 12.21 10.87
C ALA A 226 -2.78 11.96 12.08
N VAL A 227 -2.39 11.05 12.98
CA VAL A 227 -3.11 10.82 14.24
C VAL A 227 -2.90 11.97 15.22
N ARG A 228 -1.66 12.46 15.36
CA ARG A 228 -1.32 13.53 16.32
C ARG A 228 -1.80 14.89 15.86
N GLU A 229 -1.75 15.17 14.56
CA GLU A 229 -2.07 16.46 13.97
C GLU A 229 -3.40 16.43 13.22
N ARG A 230 -4.09 17.56 13.17
CA ARG A 230 -5.33 17.72 12.43
C ARG A 230 -5.01 18.21 11.01
N LEU A 231 -4.84 17.30 10.09
CA LEU A 231 -4.37 17.53 8.72
C LEU A 231 -5.42 17.09 7.68
N PRO A 232 -6.56 17.83 7.55
CA PRO A 232 -7.59 17.42 6.59
C PRO A 232 -7.09 17.58 5.15
N GLY A 233 -7.43 16.62 4.29
CA GLY A 233 -7.10 16.67 2.87
C GLY A 233 -6.62 15.33 2.32
N VAL A 234 -6.21 15.38 1.04
CA VAL A 234 -5.62 14.24 0.33
C VAL A 234 -4.14 14.53 0.11
N PHE A 235 -3.29 13.55 0.38
CA PHE A 235 -1.84 13.67 0.29
C PHE A 235 -1.21 12.47 -0.39
N ASN A 236 -0.41 12.71 -1.42
CA ASN A 236 0.46 11.72 -2.02
C ASN A 236 1.67 11.47 -1.13
N VAL A 237 1.97 10.22 -0.82
CA VAL A 237 3.06 9.83 0.07
C VAL A 237 3.98 8.86 -0.63
N ALA A 238 5.21 9.30 -0.89
CA ALA A 238 6.25 8.51 -1.55
C ALA A 238 7.64 9.03 -1.19
N GLY A 239 8.62 8.14 -1.17
CA GLY A 239 10.03 8.54 -1.09
C GLY A 239 10.48 9.31 -2.32
N SER A 240 11.47 10.16 -2.16
CA SER A 240 12.05 10.92 -3.28
C SER A 240 12.79 10.01 -4.27
N GLY A 241 12.85 10.45 -5.54
CA GLY A 241 13.50 9.73 -6.63
C GLY A 241 12.65 8.61 -7.23
N VAL A 242 13.15 8.09 -8.35
CA VAL A 242 12.51 7.04 -9.15
C VAL A 242 13.54 5.98 -9.51
N LEU A 243 13.14 4.71 -9.45
CA LEU A 243 13.95 3.55 -9.84
C LEU A 243 13.25 2.84 -11.00
N LEU A 244 13.96 2.56 -12.08
CA LEU A 244 13.40 1.74 -13.17
C LEU A 244 13.31 0.28 -12.74
N LEU A 245 12.28 -0.43 -13.23
CA LEU A 245 12.07 -1.85 -12.91
C LEU A 245 13.30 -2.69 -13.30
N SER A 246 13.90 -2.43 -14.46
CA SER A 246 15.13 -3.08 -14.90
C SER A 246 16.30 -2.86 -13.94
N GLN A 247 16.43 -1.64 -13.40
CA GLN A 247 17.45 -1.31 -12.39
C GLN A 247 17.17 -2.04 -11.07
N ALA A 248 15.91 -2.08 -10.63
CA ALA A 248 15.49 -2.80 -9.43
C ALA A 248 15.81 -4.30 -9.52
N ILE A 249 15.47 -4.95 -10.64
CA ILE A 249 15.74 -6.38 -10.89
C ILE A 249 17.24 -6.66 -10.82
N ARG A 250 18.06 -5.88 -11.53
CA ARG A 250 19.53 -6.02 -11.51
C ARG A 250 20.10 -5.82 -10.12
N ARG A 251 19.62 -4.79 -9.41
CA ARG A 251 20.09 -4.45 -8.07
C ARG A 251 19.76 -5.52 -7.04
N ALA A 252 18.62 -6.20 -7.21
CA ALA A 252 18.26 -7.38 -6.41
C ALA A 252 19.00 -8.67 -6.84
N GLY A 253 19.86 -8.63 -7.87
CA GLY A 253 20.54 -9.81 -8.41
C GLY A 253 19.60 -10.83 -9.02
N ARG A 254 18.50 -10.37 -9.63
CA ARG A 254 17.48 -11.20 -10.29
C ARG A 254 17.69 -11.24 -11.79
N ILE A 255 17.17 -12.29 -12.44
CA ILE A 255 17.26 -12.46 -13.88
C ILE A 255 15.98 -11.91 -14.51
N PRO A 256 16.02 -10.88 -15.38
CA PRO A 256 14.84 -10.42 -16.10
C PRO A 256 14.47 -11.42 -17.19
N LEU A 257 13.19 -11.79 -17.28
CA LEU A 257 12.62 -12.56 -18.40
C LEU A 257 11.67 -11.64 -19.17
N THR A 258 12.19 -11.05 -20.25
CA THR A 258 11.43 -10.11 -21.06
C THR A 258 10.56 -10.86 -22.06
N LEU A 259 9.24 -10.68 -21.96
CA LEU A 259 8.24 -11.38 -22.76
C LEU A 259 7.29 -10.37 -23.41
N PRO A 260 6.76 -10.67 -24.63
CA PRO A 260 5.66 -9.89 -25.19
C PRO A 260 4.39 -10.04 -24.35
N THR A 261 3.53 -9.03 -24.33
CA THR A 261 2.31 -8.98 -23.50
C THR A 261 1.44 -10.24 -23.57
N PRO A 262 1.19 -10.87 -24.77
CA PRO A 262 0.40 -12.09 -24.84
C PRO A 262 1.02 -13.27 -24.08
N ALA A 263 2.36 -13.40 -24.12
CA ALA A 263 3.07 -14.48 -23.42
C ALA A 263 3.01 -14.30 -21.89
N ILE A 264 3.07 -13.07 -21.39
CA ILE A 264 2.89 -12.77 -19.96
C ILE A 264 1.47 -13.13 -19.51
N THR A 265 0.47 -12.82 -20.33
CA THR A 265 -0.92 -13.18 -20.05
C THR A 265 -1.09 -14.71 -19.96
N ALA A 266 -0.53 -15.44 -20.91
CA ALA A 266 -0.55 -16.91 -20.91
C ALA A 266 0.18 -17.49 -19.68
N LEU A 267 1.33 -16.93 -19.31
CA LEU A 267 2.07 -17.34 -18.12
C LEU A 267 1.25 -17.12 -16.83
N GLY A 268 0.54 -16.00 -16.74
CA GLY A 268 -0.38 -15.71 -15.64
C GLY A 268 -1.50 -16.76 -15.53
N TRP A 269 -2.10 -17.16 -16.63
CA TRP A 269 -3.11 -18.22 -16.67
C TRP A 269 -2.57 -19.57 -16.21
N LEU A 270 -1.38 -19.96 -16.66
CA LEU A 270 -0.71 -21.19 -16.24
C LEU A 270 -0.37 -21.16 -14.73
N ALA A 271 0.13 -20.05 -14.22
CA ALA A 271 0.43 -19.88 -12.81
C ALA A 271 -0.83 -20.01 -11.93
N HIS A 272 -2.00 -19.54 -12.40
CA HIS A 272 -3.28 -19.73 -11.71
C HIS A 272 -3.69 -21.20 -11.63
N GLY A 273 -3.45 -21.96 -12.69
CA GLY A 273 -3.75 -23.40 -12.74
C GLY A 273 -2.88 -24.26 -11.82
N THR A 274 -1.62 -23.88 -11.59
CA THR A 274 -0.64 -24.67 -10.82
C THR A 274 -0.56 -24.32 -9.34
N GLY A 275 -1.34 -23.36 -8.86
CA GLY A 275 -1.28 -22.90 -7.47
C GLY A 275 -0.14 -21.93 -7.14
N LEU A 276 0.73 -21.62 -8.11
CA LEU A 276 1.81 -20.64 -8.02
C LEU A 276 1.32 -19.20 -8.20
N ALA A 277 0.03 -19.00 -8.42
CA ALA A 277 -0.62 -17.71 -8.66
C ALA A 277 -0.38 -16.66 -7.56
N GLY A 278 -0.05 -17.08 -6.34
CA GLY A 278 0.30 -16.16 -5.25
C GLY A 278 1.64 -15.42 -5.44
N SER A 279 2.48 -15.90 -6.36
CA SER A 279 3.82 -15.37 -6.61
C SER A 279 3.94 -14.59 -7.92
N CYS A 280 3.01 -14.79 -8.88
CA CYS A 280 2.93 -13.99 -10.11
C CYS A 280 1.78 -13.00 -9.98
N PRO A 281 2.03 -11.68 -9.96
CA PRO A 281 0.97 -10.70 -10.08
C PRO A 281 0.22 -10.92 -11.40
N GLU A 282 -1.11 -10.69 -11.39
CA GLU A 282 -1.86 -10.65 -12.66
C GLU A 282 -1.12 -9.75 -13.66
N PRO A 283 -1.08 -10.10 -14.95
CA PRO A 283 -0.40 -9.31 -15.98
C PRO A 283 -0.85 -7.84 -15.97
N ALA A 284 -2.11 -7.59 -15.67
CA ALA A 284 -2.65 -6.26 -15.40
C ALA A 284 -1.96 -5.58 -14.21
N GLY A 285 -1.60 -6.30 -13.15
CA GLY A 285 -0.90 -5.77 -11.97
C GLY A 285 0.52 -5.32 -12.29
N LEU A 286 1.23 -5.99 -13.21
CA LEU A 286 2.57 -5.60 -13.67
C LEU A 286 2.56 -4.26 -14.42
N LEU A 287 1.50 -3.98 -15.17
CA LEU A 287 1.32 -2.74 -15.91
C LEU A 287 0.97 -1.55 -15.00
N HIS A 288 0.71 -1.80 -13.70
CA HIS A 288 0.25 -0.80 -12.74
C HIS A 288 1.30 -0.42 -11.68
N ILE A 289 2.51 -0.99 -11.76
CA ILE A 289 3.57 -0.74 -10.79
C ILE A 289 4.18 0.66 -10.97
N GLY A 290 4.22 1.17 -12.21
CA GLY A 290 4.97 2.37 -12.60
C GLY A 290 4.21 3.69 -12.46
N ARG A 291 3.88 4.11 -11.22
CA ARG A 291 3.31 5.45 -10.97
C ARG A 291 4.28 6.31 -10.20
N VAL A 292 4.44 7.54 -10.68
CA VAL A 292 5.19 8.58 -9.97
C VAL A 292 4.21 9.64 -9.51
N MET A 293 4.29 10.01 -8.25
CA MET A 293 3.40 10.97 -7.61
C MET A 293 4.17 12.24 -7.22
N ASP A 294 3.56 13.39 -7.40
CA ASP A 294 4.02 14.63 -6.80
C ASP A 294 3.77 14.59 -5.29
N THR A 295 4.77 14.94 -4.52
CA THR A 295 4.73 14.96 -3.05
C THR A 295 4.87 16.37 -2.48
N THR A 296 4.64 17.40 -3.29
CA THR A 296 4.78 18.79 -2.86
C THR A 296 3.84 19.12 -1.70
N ARG A 297 2.58 18.69 -1.78
CA ARG A 297 1.60 18.89 -0.70
C ARG A 297 1.98 18.16 0.61
N LEU A 298 2.60 16.99 0.50
CA LEU A 298 3.12 16.27 1.67
C LEU A 298 4.15 17.13 2.43
N ARG A 299 5.04 17.82 1.71
CA ARG A 299 6.06 18.66 2.31
C ARG A 299 5.51 20.00 2.81
N THR A 300 4.72 20.69 1.96
CA THR A 300 4.35 22.09 2.20
C THR A 300 3.11 22.25 3.08
N VAL A 301 2.17 21.29 3.04
CA VAL A 301 0.89 21.36 3.76
C VAL A 301 0.83 20.35 4.90
N PHE A 302 1.24 19.10 4.65
CA PHE A 302 1.28 18.07 5.68
C PHE A 302 2.48 18.24 6.62
N GLY A 303 3.57 18.85 6.14
CA GLY A 303 4.77 19.10 6.93
C GLY A 303 5.64 17.84 7.14
N PHE A 304 5.57 16.88 6.24
CA PHE A 304 6.34 15.63 6.34
C PHE A 304 7.32 15.47 5.17
N GLU A 305 8.56 15.15 5.50
CA GLU A 305 9.60 14.79 4.53
C GLU A 305 10.02 13.33 4.78
N PRO A 306 9.82 12.41 3.81
CA PRO A 306 10.27 11.03 3.94
C PRO A 306 11.79 10.95 4.15
N ARG A 307 12.22 10.15 5.12
CA ARG A 307 13.64 9.96 5.46
C ARG A 307 14.39 9.11 4.43
N TRP A 308 13.65 8.22 3.76
CA TRP A 308 14.20 7.28 2.81
C TRP A 308 13.86 7.70 1.38
N THR A 309 14.89 7.79 0.53
CA THR A 309 14.66 7.88 -0.91
C THR A 309 14.16 6.53 -1.44
N THR A 310 13.54 6.52 -2.62
CA THR A 310 13.14 5.29 -3.33
C THR A 310 14.27 4.27 -3.42
N LEU A 311 15.49 4.74 -3.73
CA LEU A 311 16.65 3.88 -3.84
C LEU A 311 17.09 3.30 -2.50
N GLN A 312 17.16 4.13 -1.46
CA GLN A 312 17.51 3.69 -0.11
C GLN A 312 16.51 2.68 0.45
N ALA A 313 15.20 2.94 0.27
CA ALA A 313 14.14 2.02 0.68
C ALA A 313 14.26 0.66 -0.02
N PHE A 314 14.59 0.67 -1.31
CA PHE A 314 14.82 -0.55 -2.07
C PHE A 314 16.04 -1.32 -1.57
N ASP A 315 17.17 -0.63 -1.35
CA ASP A 315 18.42 -1.26 -0.87
C ASP A 315 18.27 -1.83 0.54
N ASP A 316 17.50 -1.18 1.40
CA ASP A 316 17.22 -1.67 2.74
C ASP A 316 16.38 -2.95 2.69
N TRP A 317 15.36 -2.99 1.83
CA TRP A 317 14.58 -4.20 1.59
C TRP A 317 15.46 -5.36 1.09
N VAL A 318 16.34 -5.13 0.10
CA VAL A 318 17.22 -6.16 -0.43
C VAL A 318 18.11 -6.74 0.67
N ARG A 319 18.66 -5.89 1.53
CA ARG A 319 19.51 -6.31 2.67
C ARG A 319 18.72 -7.07 3.73
N GLY A 320 17.57 -6.52 4.12
CA GLY A 320 16.78 -7.04 5.25
C GLY A 320 16.05 -8.35 4.96
N GLN A 321 15.63 -8.58 3.73
CA GLN A 321 15.00 -9.84 3.31
C GLN A 321 16.01 -10.95 3.03
N ALA A 322 17.31 -10.70 3.19
CA ALA A 322 18.39 -11.63 2.80
C ALA A 322 18.14 -12.19 1.38
N VAL A 323 17.69 -11.32 0.47
CA VAL A 323 17.44 -11.68 -0.93
C VAL A 323 18.76 -12.15 -1.52
N ARG A 324 19.01 -13.46 -1.48
CA ARG A 324 20.23 -14.04 -2.04
C ARG A 324 20.25 -13.80 -3.54
N PRO A 325 21.21 -13.08 -4.09
CA PRO A 325 21.29 -12.86 -5.52
C PRO A 325 21.41 -14.22 -6.24
N VAL A 326 20.61 -14.40 -7.29
CA VAL A 326 20.70 -15.57 -8.19
C VAL A 326 21.95 -15.46 -9.07
N CYS A 327 22.30 -14.20 -9.41
CA CYS A 327 23.51 -13.84 -10.12
C CYS A 327 24.17 -12.64 -9.43
N ASP A 328 25.49 -12.57 -9.44
CA ASP A 328 26.19 -11.35 -9.00
C ASP A 328 25.72 -10.18 -9.89
N PRO A 329 25.16 -9.10 -9.31
CA PRO A 329 24.69 -7.94 -10.08
C PRO A 329 25.76 -7.39 -11.05
N ARG A 330 27.04 -7.52 -10.72
CA ARG A 330 28.16 -7.09 -11.58
C ARG A 330 28.24 -7.89 -12.86
N TRP A 331 27.93 -9.18 -12.81
CA TRP A 331 27.90 -10.06 -13.99
C TRP A 331 26.75 -9.69 -14.93
N LEU A 332 25.58 -9.36 -14.41
CA LEU A 332 24.43 -8.95 -15.22
C LEU A 332 24.75 -7.65 -15.97
N VAL A 333 25.35 -6.66 -15.30
CA VAL A 333 25.77 -5.41 -15.94
C VAL A 333 26.86 -5.64 -16.98
N ALA A 334 27.83 -6.51 -16.71
CA ALA A 334 28.88 -6.84 -17.67
C ALA A 334 28.35 -7.59 -18.90
N ALA A 335 27.42 -8.52 -18.72
CA ALA A 335 26.76 -9.25 -19.81
C ALA A 335 25.95 -8.30 -20.71
N GLU A 336 25.19 -7.39 -20.10
CA GLU A 336 24.41 -6.39 -20.85
C GLU A 336 25.31 -5.46 -21.68
N ARG A 337 26.40 -4.96 -21.10
CA ARG A 337 27.39 -4.14 -21.82
C ARG A 337 27.99 -4.87 -23.01
N ARG A 338 28.27 -6.18 -22.87
CA ARG A 338 28.77 -7.00 -23.97
C ARG A 338 27.75 -7.16 -25.10
N VAL A 339 26.48 -7.43 -24.75
CA VAL A 339 25.39 -7.56 -25.73
C VAL A 339 25.17 -6.24 -26.48
N LEU A 340 25.17 -5.11 -25.77
CA LEU A 340 25.03 -3.79 -26.36
C LEU A 340 26.21 -3.43 -27.28
N ALA A 341 27.44 -3.79 -26.88
CA ALA A 341 28.62 -3.60 -27.71
C ALA A 341 28.58 -4.43 -28.99
N LEU A 342 28.13 -5.70 -28.90
CA LEU A 342 27.94 -6.56 -30.07
C LEU A 342 26.83 -6.03 -31.00
N ALA A 343 25.71 -5.58 -30.43
CA ALA A 343 24.61 -4.97 -31.20
C ALA A 343 25.02 -3.66 -31.89
N ALA A 344 25.93 -2.89 -31.31
CA ALA A 344 26.47 -1.68 -31.91
C ALA A 344 27.45 -1.98 -33.06
N GLN A 345 28.11 -3.13 -33.04
CA GLN A 345 29.00 -3.58 -34.14
C GLN A 345 28.26 -4.15 -35.32
N LEU A 346 26.98 -4.53 -35.14
CA LEU A 346 26.12 -5.10 -36.21
C LEU A 346 25.27 -4.03 -36.92
N ARG A 347 25.41 -2.77 -36.54
CA ARG A 347 24.84 -1.59 -37.21
C ARG A 347 25.90 -0.82 -37.99
#